data_21308882666bea7afdbd3741ddac1d5b
#
_entry.id   21308882666bea7afdbd3741ddac1d5b
#
_cell.length_a   1.000
_cell.length_b   1.000
_cell.length_c   1.000
_cell.angle_alpha   90.00
_cell.angle_beta   90.00
_cell.angle_gamma   90.00
#
_symmetry.space_group_name_H-M   'P 1'
#
loop_
_entity.id
_entity.type
_entity.pdbx_description
1 polymer ?
#
loop_
_entity_poly.entity_id
_entity_poly.type
_entity_poly.pdbx_seq_one_letter_code
_entity_poly.pdbx_strand_id
1 'polypeptide(L)'
;MHGHLLKFSSEVEKIVEEYQYKHETFAVDLTFSPEQFPLKQGEVFALAGNEGYSFGPHLHMEIRKTDTGEYIDPLQFYTHLIKDTTAPRATQVIFYPQRGEGVVKGTQRKQKVSVEALKNPIEAWGKIAMGIKAYDYMDGTS
;
A
#
# COMPACT_ATOMS: atom_id res chain seq x y z
N MET A 1 7.66 -2.03 -9.51
CA MET A 1 6.76 -1.04 -10.13
C MET A 1 6.88 0.28 -9.37
N HIS A 2 6.82 1.40 -10.06
CA HIS A 2 6.83 2.74 -9.45
C HIS A 2 5.57 3.47 -9.88
N GLY A 3 4.94 4.21 -8.99
CA GLY A 3 3.71 4.96 -9.24
C GLY A 3 3.84 6.43 -8.86
N HIS A 4 2.85 7.22 -9.26
CA HIS A 4 2.73 8.65 -9.01
C HIS A 4 3.91 9.49 -9.52
N LEU A 5 4.57 9.02 -10.59
CA LEU A 5 5.70 9.71 -11.20
C LEU A 5 5.22 10.98 -11.91
N LEU A 6 5.97 12.07 -11.77
CA LEU A 6 5.74 13.32 -12.47
C LEU A 6 6.25 13.27 -13.91
N LYS A 7 7.41 12.64 -14.11
CA LYS A 7 8.09 12.62 -15.40
C LYS A 7 9.05 11.44 -15.48
N PHE A 8 9.13 10.82 -16.64
CA PHE A 8 10.13 9.79 -16.95
C PHE A 8 11.49 10.43 -17.32
N SER A 9 12.49 9.59 -17.58
CA SER A 9 13.72 10.01 -18.24
C SER A 9 13.38 10.60 -19.62
N SER A 10 14.20 11.52 -20.12
CA SER A 10 13.94 12.21 -21.40
C SER A 10 13.79 11.26 -22.59
N GLU A 11 14.45 10.11 -22.56
CA GLU A 11 14.35 9.11 -23.61
C GLU A 11 12.98 8.39 -23.58
N VAL A 12 12.53 8.00 -22.40
CA VAL A 12 11.21 7.35 -22.24
C VAL A 12 10.09 8.34 -22.48
N GLU A 13 10.22 9.56 -21.95
CA GLU A 13 9.24 10.64 -22.13
C GLU A 13 8.95 10.90 -23.59
N LYS A 14 10.01 11.02 -24.42
CA LYS A 14 9.87 11.24 -25.86
C LYS A 14 9.04 10.14 -26.55
N ILE A 15 9.26 8.88 -26.20
CA ILE A 15 8.51 7.75 -26.77
C ILE A 15 7.04 7.80 -26.32
N VAL A 16 6.80 8.13 -25.06
CA VAL A 16 5.45 8.29 -24.52
C VAL A 16 4.71 9.40 -25.27
N GLU A 17 5.32 10.59 -25.40
CA GLU A 17 4.75 11.71 -26.13
C GLU A 17 4.47 11.36 -27.60
N GLU A 18 5.45 10.77 -28.31
CA GLU A 18 5.27 10.33 -29.70
C GLU A 18 4.10 9.37 -29.85
N TYR A 19 3.94 8.42 -28.90
CA TYR A 19 2.80 7.51 -28.88
C TYR A 19 1.49 8.24 -28.68
N GLN A 20 1.42 9.13 -27.68
CA GLN A 20 0.24 9.91 -27.34
C GLN A 20 -0.25 10.76 -28.51
N TYR A 21 0.66 11.52 -29.15
CA TYR A 21 0.33 12.32 -30.32
C TYR A 21 -0.11 11.50 -31.53
N LYS A 22 0.58 10.38 -31.77
CA LYS A 22 0.25 9.50 -32.90
C LYS A 22 -1.13 8.85 -32.76
N HIS A 23 -1.53 8.53 -31.52
CA HIS A 23 -2.78 7.80 -31.25
C HIS A 23 -3.88 8.69 -30.67
N GLU A 24 -3.62 9.99 -30.53
CA GLU A 24 -4.56 10.98 -29.98
C GLU A 24 -5.13 10.55 -28.62
N THR A 25 -4.28 10.01 -27.73
CA THR A 25 -4.67 9.48 -26.42
C THR A 25 -3.65 9.83 -25.33
N PHE A 26 -4.13 10.11 -24.11
CA PHE A 26 -3.24 10.24 -22.94
C PHE A 26 -2.88 8.88 -22.31
N ALA A 27 -3.72 7.87 -22.50
CA ALA A 27 -3.48 6.54 -21.95
C ALA A 27 -2.43 5.80 -22.81
N VAL A 28 -1.37 5.34 -22.17
CA VAL A 28 -0.25 4.66 -22.83
C VAL A 28 0.02 3.34 -22.08
N ASP A 29 0.14 2.27 -22.86
CA ASP A 29 0.59 0.95 -22.39
C ASP A 29 1.67 0.47 -23.36
N LEU A 30 2.94 0.60 -22.95
CA LEU A 30 4.11 0.25 -23.75
C LEU A 30 4.96 -0.77 -23.01
N THR A 31 5.34 -1.82 -23.73
CA THR A 31 6.30 -2.82 -23.27
C THR A 31 7.62 -2.63 -23.98
N PHE A 32 8.70 -2.54 -23.22
CA PHE A 32 10.06 -2.39 -23.72
C PHE A 32 10.86 -3.68 -23.51
N SER A 33 11.81 -3.95 -24.39
CA SER A 33 12.76 -5.03 -24.15
C SER A 33 13.71 -4.66 -22.99
N PRO A 34 14.23 -5.64 -22.22
CA PRO A 34 15.14 -5.37 -21.11
C PRO A 34 16.40 -4.58 -21.50
N GLU A 35 16.82 -4.68 -22.77
CA GLU A 35 18.02 -4.04 -23.29
C GLU A 35 17.78 -2.60 -23.78
N GLN A 36 16.53 -2.20 -23.92
CA GLN A 36 16.17 -0.90 -24.53
C GLN A 36 16.45 0.28 -23.59
N PHE A 37 16.22 0.10 -22.29
CA PHE A 37 16.47 1.11 -21.26
C PHE A 37 17.14 0.48 -20.04
N PRO A 38 18.40 0.04 -20.17
CA PRO A 38 19.13 -0.53 -19.06
C PRO A 38 19.41 0.54 -18.00
N LEU A 39 19.09 0.25 -16.74
CA LEU A 39 19.32 1.15 -15.61
C LEU A 39 20.48 0.64 -14.75
N LYS A 40 21.32 1.54 -14.30
CA LYS A 40 22.38 1.26 -13.32
C LYS A 40 21.91 1.69 -11.92
N GLN A 41 22.43 1.03 -10.90
CA GLN A 41 22.17 1.42 -9.52
C GLN A 41 22.59 2.88 -9.29
N GLY A 42 21.67 3.69 -8.73
CA GLY A 42 21.89 5.10 -8.48
C GLY A 42 21.53 6.03 -9.65
N GLU A 43 21.15 5.48 -10.79
CA GLU A 43 20.71 6.27 -11.93
C GLU A 43 19.29 6.82 -11.73
N VAL A 44 19.11 8.13 -12.08
CA VAL A 44 17.80 8.76 -12.03
C VAL A 44 17.04 8.43 -13.31
N PHE A 45 15.97 7.66 -13.19
CA PHE A 45 15.14 7.23 -14.33
C PHE A 45 13.80 7.96 -14.43
N ALA A 46 13.37 8.63 -13.34
CA ALA A 46 12.11 9.35 -13.28
C ALA A 46 12.11 10.36 -12.13
N LEU A 47 11.17 11.28 -12.14
CA LEU A 47 10.92 12.21 -11.05
C LEU A 47 9.67 11.78 -10.29
N ALA A 48 9.76 11.74 -8.96
CA ALA A 48 8.60 11.51 -8.11
C ALA A 48 7.62 12.69 -8.21
N GLY A 49 6.33 12.39 -8.17
CA GLY A 49 5.27 13.38 -8.32
C GLY A 49 4.03 13.06 -7.52
N ASN A 50 2.89 13.44 -8.07
CA ASN A 50 1.57 13.27 -7.44
C ASN A 50 0.51 12.85 -8.48
N GLU A 51 0.92 12.25 -9.59
CA GLU A 51 0.00 11.85 -10.64
C GLU A 51 -0.90 10.70 -10.22
N GLY A 52 -2.14 10.70 -10.76
CA GLY A 52 -3.16 9.72 -10.44
C GLY A 52 -3.82 9.93 -9.07
N TYR A 53 -4.37 8.85 -8.49
CA TYR A 53 -5.03 8.92 -7.18
C TYR A 53 -4.00 8.95 -6.06
N SER A 54 -3.77 10.13 -5.50
CA SER A 54 -2.80 10.36 -4.44
C SER A 54 -3.21 11.54 -3.54
N PHE A 55 -2.83 11.51 -2.28
CA PHE A 55 -3.11 12.57 -1.30
C PHE A 55 -1.98 13.59 -1.14
N GLY A 56 -0.90 13.44 -1.88
CA GLY A 56 0.25 14.34 -1.85
C GLY A 56 1.48 13.71 -2.53
N PRO A 57 2.50 14.50 -2.87
CA PRO A 57 3.69 14.00 -3.55
C PRO A 57 4.39 12.91 -2.75
N HIS A 58 4.58 11.74 -3.35
CA HIS A 58 5.32 10.63 -2.77
C HIS A 58 5.80 9.66 -3.86
N LEU A 59 6.76 8.83 -3.52
CA LEU A 59 7.15 7.69 -4.36
C LEU A 59 6.35 6.45 -3.93
N HIS A 60 5.53 5.94 -4.82
CA HIS A 60 4.93 4.63 -4.65
C HIS A 60 5.85 3.58 -5.28
N MET A 61 6.34 2.64 -4.49
CA MET A 61 7.19 1.55 -4.98
C MET A 61 6.60 0.20 -4.57
N GLU A 62 6.55 -0.72 -5.53
CA GLU A 62 6.12 -2.10 -5.30
C GLU A 62 7.14 -3.07 -5.88
N ILE A 63 7.34 -4.18 -5.20
CA ILE A 63 8.05 -5.34 -5.74
C ILE A 63 7.02 -6.42 -6.03
N ARG A 64 7.08 -6.96 -7.24
CA ARG A 64 6.17 -8.02 -7.69
C ARG A 64 6.94 -9.16 -8.32
N LYS A 65 6.41 -10.38 -8.20
CA LYS A 65 6.88 -11.51 -9.00
C LYS A 65 6.58 -11.25 -10.48
N THR A 66 7.55 -11.52 -11.33
CA THR A 66 7.44 -11.23 -12.77
C THR A 66 6.42 -12.14 -13.47
N ASP A 67 6.29 -13.38 -13.00
CA ASP A 67 5.43 -14.42 -13.59
C ASP A 67 3.97 -14.31 -13.14
N THR A 68 3.71 -14.00 -11.87
CA THR A 68 2.36 -13.99 -11.28
C THR A 68 1.81 -12.61 -11.02
N GLY A 69 2.67 -11.57 -10.98
CA GLY A 69 2.29 -10.23 -10.56
C GLY A 69 2.01 -10.07 -9.07
N GLU A 70 2.19 -11.14 -8.26
CA GLU A 70 1.97 -11.11 -6.81
C GLU A 70 2.90 -10.11 -6.12
N TYR A 71 2.35 -9.40 -5.14
CA TYR A 71 3.11 -8.48 -4.31
C TYR A 71 4.09 -9.21 -3.41
N ILE A 72 5.29 -8.67 -3.33
CA ILE A 72 6.32 -9.10 -2.39
C ILE A 72 6.59 -7.93 -1.45
N ASP A 73 6.70 -8.21 -0.15
CA ASP A 73 7.04 -7.20 0.85
C ASP A 73 8.43 -6.61 0.56
N PRO A 74 8.53 -5.31 0.23
CA PRO A 74 9.80 -4.66 -0.08
C PRO A 74 10.80 -4.69 1.08
N LEU A 75 10.33 -4.73 2.33
CA LEU A 75 11.20 -4.75 3.51
C LEU A 75 12.15 -5.95 3.51
N GLN A 76 11.77 -7.08 2.89
CA GLN A 76 12.66 -8.24 2.74
C GLN A 76 13.98 -7.91 2.04
N PHE A 77 13.98 -6.87 1.19
CA PHE A 77 15.16 -6.43 0.42
C PHE A 77 15.86 -5.24 1.04
N TYR A 78 15.17 -4.46 1.87
CA TYR A 78 15.65 -3.18 2.39
C TYR A 78 15.88 -3.14 3.91
N THR A 79 15.82 -4.27 4.60
CA THR A 79 16.04 -4.35 6.06
C THR A 79 17.37 -3.77 6.52
N HIS A 80 18.41 -3.79 5.66
CA HIS A 80 19.72 -3.21 5.95
C HIS A 80 19.77 -1.68 5.79
N LEU A 81 18.78 -1.09 5.10
CA LEU A 81 18.68 0.36 4.88
C LEU A 81 17.63 1.02 5.76
N ILE A 82 16.61 0.27 6.18
CA ILE A 82 15.49 0.75 6.97
C ILE A 82 15.63 0.17 8.37
N LYS A 83 15.93 1.03 9.34
CA LYS A 83 15.92 0.66 10.73
C LYS A 83 14.53 0.93 11.30
N ASP A 84 13.85 -0.12 11.70
CA ASP A 84 12.59 -0.05 12.41
C ASP A 84 12.58 -1.06 13.54
N THR A 85 12.59 -0.56 14.77
CA THR A 85 12.55 -1.36 16.00
C THR A 85 11.27 -1.11 16.77
N THR A 86 10.39 -0.24 16.27
CA THR A 86 9.14 0.14 16.91
C THR A 86 8.06 -0.89 16.58
N ALA A 87 7.61 -1.63 17.58
CA ALA A 87 6.55 -2.61 17.38
C ALA A 87 5.20 -1.93 17.10
N PRO A 88 4.36 -2.50 16.20
CA PRO A 88 3.02 -1.99 15.94
C PRO A 88 2.16 -2.01 17.21
N ARG A 89 1.35 -0.98 17.39
CA ARG A 89 0.49 -0.79 18.56
C ARG A 89 -0.97 -0.88 18.19
N ALA A 90 -1.65 -1.94 18.63
CA ALA A 90 -3.09 -2.03 18.55
C ALA A 90 -3.75 -1.24 19.71
N THR A 91 -4.76 -0.46 19.42
CA THR A 91 -5.48 0.37 20.41
C THR A 91 -6.92 -0.09 20.65
N GLN A 92 -7.57 -0.63 19.65
CA GLN A 92 -8.95 -1.06 19.72
C GLN A 92 -9.20 -2.30 18.86
N VAL A 93 -10.14 -3.13 19.29
CA VAL A 93 -10.80 -4.13 18.48
C VAL A 93 -12.24 -3.69 18.26
N ILE A 94 -12.72 -3.86 17.04
CA ILE A 94 -14.06 -3.47 16.65
C ILE A 94 -14.81 -4.72 16.22
N PHE A 95 -15.90 -5.01 16.87
CA PHE A 95 -16.78 -6.12 16.53
C PHE A 95 -17.95 -5.63 15.70
N TYR A 96 -18.24 -6.36 14.64
CA TYR A 96 -19.36 -6.10 13.73
C TYR A 96 -20.27 -7.33 13.72
N PRO A 97 -21.24 -7.42 14.68
CA PRO A 97 -22.20 -8.51 14.64
C PRO A 97 -22.99 -8.48 13.34
N GLN A 98 -23.13 -9.61 12.67
CA GLN A 98 -23.98 -9.70 11.51
C GLN A 98 -25.44 -9.62 11.94
N ARG A 99 -26.19 -8.74 11.28
CA ARG A 99 -27.62 -8.51 11.62
C ARG A 99 -28.42 -9.80 11.57
N GLY A 100 -29.14 -10.09 12.65
CA GLY A 100 -29.94 -11.31 12.79
C GLY A 100 -29.16 -12.58 13.14
N GLU A 101 -27.82 -12.58 13.02
CA GLU A 101 -26.99 -13.78 13.15
C GLU A 101 -25.86 -13.67 14.20
N GLY A 102 -25.58 -12.47 14.71
CA GLY A 102 -24.49 -12.25 15.66
C GLY A 102 -24.84 -11.27 16.76
N VAL A 103 -24.27 -11.49 17.94
CA VAL A 103 -24.44 -10.63 19.13
C VAL A 103 -23.11 -10.50 19.86
N VAL A 104 -22.77 -9.30 20.31
CA VAL A 104 -21.62 -9.03 21.17
C VAL A 104 -22.10 -8.17 22.34
N LYS A 105 -21.81 -8.59 23.57
CA LYS A 105 -22.27 -7.93 24.81
C LYS A 105 -23.80 -7.67 24.81
N GLY A 106 -24.57 -8.68 24.41
CA GLY A 106 -26.03 -8.59 24.38
C GLY A 106 -26.63 -7.71 23.28
N THR A 107 -25.84 -7.19 22.33
CA THR A 107 -26.33 -6.29 21.26
C THR A 107 -25.84 -6.70 19.87
N GLN A 108 -26.67 -6.43 18.86
CA GLN A 108 -26.33 -6.58 17.44
C GLN A 108 -25.66 -5.32 16.84
N ARG A 109 -25.36 -4.31 17.65
CA ARG A 109 -24.71 -3.10 17.19
C ARG A 109 -23.19 -3.25 17.22
N LYS A 110 -22.51 -2.53 16.32
CA LYS A 110 -21.04 -2.37 16.32
C LYS A 110 -20.54 -2.02 17.71
N GLN A 111 -19.58 -2.77 18.21
CA GLN A 111 -18.92 -2.56 19.50
C GLN A 111 -17.45 -2.19 19.29
N LYS A 112 -16.98 -1.15 19.95
CA LYS A 112 -15.56 -0.79 20.03
C LYS A 112 -15.07 -1.12 21.42
N VAL A 113 -13.98 -1.87 21.50
CA VAL A 113 -13.39 -2.31 22.78
C VAL A 113 -11.90 -1.95 22.74
N SER A 114 -11.41 -1.28 23.79
CA SER A 114 -9.96 -1.03 23.90
C SER A 114 -9.19 -2.33 24.10
N VAL A 115 -7.94 -2.38 23.68
CA VAL A 115 -7.09 -3.57 23.86
C VAL A 115 -6.92 -3.90 25.34
N GLU A 116 -6.84 -2.88 26.22
CA GLU A 116 -6.76 -3.06 27.67
C GLU A 116 -8.01 -3.79 28.23
N ALA A 117 -9.18 -3.51 27.69
CA ALA A 117 -10.44 -4.15 28.09
C ALA A 117 -10.57 -5.61 27.62
N LEU A 118 -9.74 -6.05 26.67
CA LEU A 118 -9.72 -7.45 26.20
C LEU A 118 -9.06 -8.42 27.20
N LYS A 119 -8.51 -7.93 28.29
CA LYS A 119 -8.02 -8.79 29.38
C LYS A 119 -9.13 -9.62 30.00
N ASN A 120 -10.38 -9.19 29.87
CA ASN A 120 -11.55 -9.93 30.31
C ASN A 120 -12.27 -10.55 29.11
N PRO A 121 -12.85 -11.76 29.25
CA PRO A 121 -13.65 -12.38 28.21
C PRO A 121 -14.80 -11.48 27.76
N ILE A 122 -15.08 -11.50 26.47
CA ILE A 122 -16.21 -10.79 25.88
C ILE A 122 -17.26 -11.82 25.46
N GLU A 123 -18.47 -11.65 25.98
CA GLU A 123 -19.60 -12.48 25.53
C GLU A 123 -19.94 -12.15 24.07
N ALA A 124 -19.86 -13.18 23.26
CA ALA A 124 -20.14 -13.08 21.84
C ALA A 124 -20.66 -14.41 21.31
N TRP A 125 -21.64 -14.38 20.40
CA TRP A 125 -22.13 -15.58 19.72
C TRP A 125 -22.61 -15.25 18.31
N GLY A 126 -22.66 -16.27 17.46
CA GLY A 126 -23.09 -16.18 16.07
C GLY A 126 -22.01 -15.64 15.13
N LYS A 127 -22.42 -15.01 14.02
CA LYS A 127 -21.51 -14.48 13.00
C LYS A 127 -21.06 -13.06 13.34
N ILE A 128 -19.77 -12.89 13.49
CA ILE A 128 -19.14 -11.62 13.89
C ILE A 128 -17.91 -11.39 13.03
N ALA A 129 -17.86 -10.25 12.34
CA ALA A 129 -16.64 -9.76 11.74
C ALA A 129 -15.86 -8.91 12.75
N MET A 130 -14.53 -8.95 12.68
CA MET A 130 -13.67 -8.18 13.57
C MET A 130 -12.75 -7.26 12.76
N GLY A 131 -12.51 -6.07 13.29
CA GLY A 131 -11.52 -5.13 12.80
C GLY A 131 -10.58 -4.71 13.92
N ILE A 132 -9.34 -4.42 13.59
CA ILE A 132 -8.33 -3.88 14.50
C ILE A 132 -8.04 -2.43 14.12
N LYS A 133 -7.94 -1.55 15.12
CA LYS A 133 -7.34 -0.24 14.99
C LYS A 133 -5.92 -0.33 15.54
N ALA A 134 -4.96 -0.38 14.64
CA ALA A 134 -3.55 -0.42 14.96
C ALA A 134 -2.80 0.72 14.27
N TYR A 135 -1.67 1.09 14.82
CA TYR A 135 -0.72 2.03 14.27
C TYR A 135 0.65 1.38 14.26
N ASP A 136 1.37 1.61 13.21
CA ASP A 136 2.75 1.24 13.04
C ASP A 136 3.55 2.49 12.70
N TYR A 137 4.58 2.76 13.48
CA TYR A 137 5.42 3.95 13.33
C TYR A 137 6.86 3.49 13.12
N MET A 138 7.50 4.01 12.11
CA MET A 138 8.93 3.80 11.93
C MET A 138 9.74 4.59 12.98
N ASP A 139 10.93 4.09 13.30
CA ASP A 139 11.89 4.80 14.16
C ASP A 139 12.09 6.23 13.67
N GLY A 140 11.92 7.23 14.55
CA GLY A 140 12.10 8.65 14.25
C GLY A 140 10.88 9.35 13.62
N THR A 141 9.74 8.67 13.45
CA THR A 141 8.45 9.29 13.08
C THR A 141 7.56 9.41 14.32
N SER A 142 6.94 10.56 14.50
CA SER A 142 5.99 10.86 15.58
C SER A 142 4.60 11.12 15.04
#